data_2c26460e55f42b52babacb057e4eb0cb
#
_entry.id   2c26460e55f42b52babacb057e4eb0cb
#
_cell.length_a   1.000
_cell.length_b   1.000
_cell.length_c   1.000
_cell.angle_alpha   90.00
_cell.angle_beta   90.00
_cell.angle_gamma   90.00
#
_symmetry.space_group_name_H-M   'P 1'
#
loop_
_entity.id
_entity.type
_entity.pdbx_description
1 polymer ?
#
loop_
_entity_poly.entity_id
_entity_poly.type
_entity_poly.pdbx_seq_one_letter_code
_entity_poly.pdbx_strand_id
1 'polypeptide(L)'
;MSRPKILITNDDGIFAPGIRALWEAMSEIGDPIVIAPHTEQSAVGHAITLTDPLRVVSVQRSGGFEGLAVSGTPADCAKIAIKSILDQKPDLVISGINLGSNIGTNIIY
;
A
#
# COMPACT_ATOMS: atom_id res chain seq x y z
N MET A 1 1.91 -26.05 0.15
CA MET A 1 0.99 -25.09 0.79
C MET A 1 1.35 -23.69 0.36
N SER A 2 0.39 -22.99 -0.20
CA SER A 2 0.61 -21.63 -0.61
C SER A 2 0.56 -20.69 0.61
N ARG A 3 1.45 -19.73 0.63
CA ARG A 3 1.45 -18.70 1.67
C ARG A 3 0.32 -17.70 1.39
N PRO A 4 -0.27 -17.12 2.42
CA PRO A 4 -1.30 -16.11 2.20
C PRO A 4 -0.72 -14.90 1.46
N LYS A 5 -1.51 -14.34 0.57
CA LYS A 5 -1.15 -13.11 -0.15
C LYS A 5 -1.67 -11.92 0.63
N ILE A 6 -0.76 -11.03 0.98
CA ILE A 6 -1.06 -9.88 1.84
C ILE A 6 -0.80 -8.61 1.06
N LEU A 7 -1.87 -7.86 0.78
CA LEU A 7 -1.73 -6.56 0.15
C LEU A 7 -1.48 -5.51 1.23
N ILE A 8 -0.42 -4.74 1.07
CA ILE A 8 -0.03 -3.71 2.04
C ILE A 8 -0.09 -2.34 1.38
N THR A 9 -0.77 -1.42 2.02
CA THR A 9 -0.80 -0.01 1.62
C THR A 9 -0.66 0.87 2.86
N ASN A 10 -0.64 2.18 2.71
CA ASN A 10 -0.58 3.12 3.85
C ASN A 10 -1.00 4.53 3.43
N ASP A 11 -1.06 5.45 4.40
CA ASP A 11 -1.32 6.86 4.14
C ASP A 11 -0.04 7.67 3.97
N ASP A 12 1.07 7.19 4.51
CA ASP A 12 2.33 7.96 4.59
C ASP A 12 3.17 7.88 3.31
N GLY A 13 2.82 7.00 2.41
CA GLY A 13 3.55 6.82 1.17
C GLY A 13 4.50 5.62 1.22
N ILE A 14 4.86 5.14 0.04
CA ILE A 14 5.65 3.90 -0.10
C ILE A 14 7.07 4.03 0.49
N PHE A 15 7.56 5.25 0.60
CA PHE A 15 8.91 5.49 1.13
C PHE A 15 8.95 5.64 2.64
N ALA A 16 7.81 5.62 3.32
CA ALA A 16 7.76 5.77 4.76
C ALA A 16 8.31 4.52 5.46
N PRO A 17 8.95 4.70 6.64
CA PRO A 17 9.52 3.55 7.35
C PRO A 17 8.47 2.58 7.89
N GLY A 18 7.27 3.05 8.18
CA GLY A 18 6.23 2.19 8.74
C GLY A 18 5.77 1.10 7.79
N ILE A 19 5.64 1.40 6.50
CA ILE A 19 5.22 0.38 5.54
C ILE A 19 6.32 -0.66 5.32
N ARG A 20 7.57 -0.23 5.39
CA ARG A 20 8.69 -1.16 5.28
C ARG A 20 8.73 -2.12 6.46
N ALA A 21 8.50 -1.62 7.68
CA ALA A 21 8.45 -2.45 8.87
C ALA A 21 7.31 -3.47 8.76
N LEU A 22 6.18 -3.05 8.27
CA LEU A 22 5.04 -3.95 8.06
C LEU A 22 5.37 -5.01 7.02
N TRP A 23 6.00 -4.62 5.92
CA TRP A 23 6.42 -5.55 4.88
C TRP A 23 7.37 -6.61 5.42
N GLU A 24 8.34 -6.21 6.23
CA GLU A 24 9.28 -7.14 6.84
C GLU A 24 8.56 -8.14 7.75
N ALA A 25 7.66 -7.65 8.58
CA ALA A 25 6.90 -8.50 9.49
C ALA A 25 6.01 -9.48 8.73
N MET A 26 5.32 -9.00 7.71
CA MET A 26 4.40 -9.84 6.94
C MET A 26 5.12 -10.85 6.05
N SER A 27 6.38 -10.60 5.71
CA SER A 27 7.18 -11.54 4.92
C SER A 27 7.41 -12.84 5.67
N GLU A 28 7.30 -12.84 6.99
CA GLU A 28 7.48 -14.05 7.80
C GLU A 28 6.24 -14.95 7.76
N ILE A 29 5.08 -14.40 7.51
CA ILE A 29 3.82 -15.16 7.58
C ILE A 29 3.14 -15.33 6.22
N GLY A 30 3.54 -14.58 5.22
CA GLY A 30 2.90 -14.65 3.92
C GLY A 30 3.72 -14.03 2.82
N ASP A 31 3.07 -13.79 1.70
CA ASP A 31 3.67 -13.12 0.55
C ASP A 31 3.14 -11.69 0.50
N PRO A 32 3.89 -10.72 1.01
CA PRO A 32 3.44 -9.33 1.00
C PRO A 32 3.61 -8.71 -0.37
N ILE A 33 2.62 -7.95 -0.76
CA ILE A 33 2.63 -7.17 -2.00
C ILE A 33 2.37 -5.73 -1.59
N VAL A 34 3.32 -4.83 -1.85
CA VAL A 34 3.20 -3.43 -1.47
C VAL A 34 2.69 -2.62 -2.65
N ILE A 35 1.54 -2.01 -2.49
CA ILE A 35 0.97 -1.09 -3.47
C ILE A 35 0.46 0.10 -2.66
N ALA A 36 1.18 1.20 -2.70
CA ALA A 36 0.96 2.31 -1.80
C ALA A 36 1.06 3.65 -2.53
N PRO A 37 0.55 4.72 -1.93
CA PRO A 37 0.69 6.04 -2.53
C PRO A 37 2.15 6.41 -2.72
N HIS A 38 2.43 7.12 -3.80
CA HIS A 38 3.78 7.60 -4.07
C HIS A 38 4.24 8.59 -3.00
N THR A 39 3.32 9.43 -2.54
CA THR A 39 3.61 10.44 -1.52
C THR A 39 2.60 10.37 -0.40
N GLU A 40 2.94 10.99 0.72
CA GLU A 40 2.04 11.08 1.85
C GLU A 40 0.68 11.66 1.45
N GLN A 41 -0.36 11.01 1.90
CA GLN A 41 -1.72 11.46 1.68
C GLN A 41 -2.20 12.18 2.93
N SER A 42 -2.37 13.48 2.84
CA SER A 42 -2.86 14.22 3.99
C SER A 42 -4.39 14.16 4.04
N ALA A 43 -4.92 14.15 5.25
CA ALA A 43 -6.37 14.16 5.46
C ALA A 43 -7.01 15.49 5.09
N VAL A 44 -6.21 16.51 4.84
CA VAL A 44 -6.72 17.83 4.46
C VAL A 44 -6.97 17.80 2.96
N GLY A 45 -8.24 17.75 2.61
CA GLY A 45 -8.76 17.61 1.29
C GLY A 45 -7.98 18.25 0.16
N HIS A 46 -7.18 17.49 -0.46
CA HIS A 46 -6.78 17.81 -1.80
C HIS A 46 -7.95 17.48 -2.69
N ALA A 47 -8.43 18.46 -3.37
CA ALA A 47 -9.37 18.22 -4.44
C ALA A 47 -8.71 17.22 -5.38
N ILE A 48 -9.13 15.98 -5.28
CA ILE A 48 -8.70 14.97 -6.23
C ILE A 48 -9.27 15.41 -7.56
N THR A 49 -8.39 15.80 -8.45
CA THR A 49 -8.81 16.01 -9.81
C THR A 49 -9.15 14.64 -10.37
N LEU A 50 -10.43 14.37 -10.45
CA LEU A 50 -10.93 13.11 -10.99
C LEU A 50 -10.53 12.88 -12.44
N THR A 51 -9.87 13.86 -13.04
CA THR A 51 -9.45 13.82 -14.43
C THR A 51 -8.04 13.30 -14.63
N ASP A 52 -7.24 13.22 -13.56
CA ASP A 52 -5.87 12.72 -13.69
C ASP A 52 -5.84 11.21 -13.63
N PRO A 53 -5.27 10.54 -14.65
CA PRO A 53 -5.14 9.10 -14.58
C PRO A 53 -4.20 8.71 -13.46
N LEU A 54 -4.48 7.58 -12.82
CA LEU A 54 -3.59 7.03 -11.82
C LEU A 54 -2.31 6.55 -12.50
N ARG A 55 -1.18 6.89 -11.91
CA ARG A 55 0.13 6.45 -12.38
C ARG A 55 0.66 5.39 -11.43
N VAL A 56 1.22 4.35 -12.00
CA VAL A 56 1.81 3.24 -11.25
C VAL A 56 3.27 3.15 -11.61
N VAL A 57 4.14 3.24 -10.61
CA VAL A 57 5.59 3.21 -10.79
C VAL A 57 6.18 2.11 -9.91
N SER A 58 7.04 1.30 -10.49
CA SER A 58 7.75 0.27 -9.73
C SER A 58 8.82 0.90 -8.85
N VAL A 59 8.89 0.47 -7.60
CA VAL A 59 9.86 0.96 -6.63
C VAL A 59 10.64 -0.22 -6.08
N GLN A 60 11.97 -0.10 -6.10
CA GLN A 60 12.87 -1.09 -5.51
C GLN A 60 13.83 -0.37 -4.58
N ARG A 61 14.03 -0.95 -3.40
CA ARG A 61 14.91 -0.39 -2.39
C ARG A 61 15.79 -1.48 -1.79
N SER A 62 16.74 -1.08 -0.95
CA SER A 62 17.67 -2.00 -0.29
C SER A 62 16.93 -3.06 0.53
N GLY A 63 17.58 -4.21 0.73
CA GLY A 63 17.01 -5.28 1.54
C GLY A 63 15.90 -6.07 0.87
N GLY A 64 15.76 -5.94 -0.45
CA GLY A 64 14.76 -6.69 -1.20
C GLY A 64 13.36 -6.06 -1.18
N PHE A 65 13.20 -4.91 -0.56
CA PHE A 65 11.91 -4.22 -0.55
C PHE A 65 11.55 -3.76 -1.96
N GLU A 66 10.40 -4.17 -2.43
CA GLU A 66 9.87 -3.72 -3.70
C GLU A 66 8.37 -3.57 -3.62
N GLY A 67 7.85 -2.70 -4.48
CA GLY A 67 6.42 -2.45 -4.52
C GLY A 67 6.05 -1.56 -5.67
N LEU A 68 4.78 -1.20 -5.73
CA LEU A 68 4.26 -0.29 -6.73
C LEU A 68 3.76 0.98 -6.04
N ALA A 69 4.24 2.11 -6.52
CA ALA A 69 3.80 3.41 -6.05
C ALA A 69 2.69 3.91 -6.97
N VAL A 70 1.60 4.34 -6.38
CA VAL A 70 0.42 4.81 -7.11
C VAL A 70 0.17 6.27 -6.79
N SER A 71 -0.14 7.07 -7.79
CA SER A 71 -0.49 8.47 -7.61
C SER A 71 -1.95 8.61 -7.18
N GLY A 72 -2.26 8.14 -5.97
CA GLY A 72 -3.64 8.16 -5.48
C GLY A 72 -3.70 7.86 -4.00
N THR A 73 -4.90 7.73 -3.50
CA THR A 73 -5.14 7.41 -2.09
C THR A 73 -4.90 5.92 -1.82
N PRO A 74 -4.82 5.51 -0.54
CA PRO A 74 -4.76 4.08 -0.22
C PRO A 74 -5.95 3.30 -0.79
N ALA A 75 -7.13 3.89 -0.80
CA ALA A 75 -8.29 3.23 -1.40
C ALA A 75 -8.10 3.02 -2.91
N ASP A 76 -7.52 4.01 -3.60
CA ASP A 76 -7.20 3.87 -5.02
C ASP A 76 -6.17 2.77 -5.24
N CYS A 77 -5.18 2.68 -4.37
CA CYS A 77 -4.17 1.62 -4.43
C CYS A 77 -4.80 0.24 -4.31
N ALA A 78 -5.69 0.06 -3.35
CA ALA A 78 -6.38 -1.20 -3.17
C ALA A 78 -7.25 -1.56 -4.38
N LYS A 79 -7.97 -0.58 -4.91
CA LYS A 79 -8.82 -0.81 -6.07
C LYS A 79 -8.02 -1.22 -7.31
N ILE A 80 -6.94 -0.50 -7.60
CA ILE A 80 -6.15 -0.80 -8.78
C ILE A 80 -5.42 -2.13 -8.62
N ALA A 81 -5.00 -2.46 -7.40
CA ALA A 81 -4.37 -3.73 -7.12
C ALA A 81 -5.31 -4.88 -7.43
N ILE A 82 -6.53 -4.81 -6.91
CA ILE A 82 -7.50 -5.90 -7.07
C ILE A 82 -7.98 -6.03 -8.51
N LYS A 83 -8.19 -4.90 -9.18
CA LYS A 83 -8.79 -4.92 -10.52
C LYS A 83 -7.78 -5.17 -11.64
N SER A 84 -6.55 -4.71 -11.49
CA SER A 84 -5.65 -4.62 -12.64
C SER A 84 -4.27 -5.23 -12.43
N ILE A 85 -3.80 -5.34 -11.20
CA ILE A 85 -2.42 -5.75 -10.94
C ILE A 85 -2.33 -7.18 -10.45
N LEU A 86 -3.20 -7.58 -9.54
CA LEU A 86 -3.17 -8.90 -8.95
C LEU A 86 -3.98 -9.89 -9.76
N ASP A 87 -3.38 -11.04 -10.02
CA ASP A 87 -4.08 -12.14 -10.71
C ASP A 87 -5.15 -12.76 -9.82
N GLN A 88 -4.94 -12.71 -8.52
CA GLN A 88 -5.84 -13.28 -7.54
C GLN A 88 -6.11 -12.26 -6.46
N LYS A 89 -7.28 -12.35 -5.84
CA LYS A 89 -7.60 -11.50 -4.70
C LYS A 89 -6.64 -11.79 -3.55
N PRO A 90 -6.17 -10.76 -2.84
CA PRO A 90 -5.35 -11.00 -1.66
C PRO A 90 -6.19 -11.65 -0.56
N ASP A 91 -5.52 -12.42 0.29
CA ASP A 91 -6.18 -13.04 1.45
C ASP A 91 -6.41 -12.02 2.56
N LEU A 92 -5.56 -10.98 2.59
CA LEU A 92 -5.61 -9.96 3.63
C LEU A 92 -5.15 -8.63 3.03
N VAL A 93 -5.80 -7.55 3.43
CA VAL A 93 -5.39 -6.19 3.07
C VAL A 93 -5.10 -5.44 4.35
N ILE A 94 -3.90 -4.90 4.47
CA ILE A 94 -3.47 -4.15 5.65
C ILE A 94 -3.03 -2.75 5.22
N SER A 95 -3.54 -1.74 5.90
CA SER A 95 -3.11 -0.37 5.72
C SER A 95 -2.34 0.10 6.96
N GLY A 96 -1.08 0.41 6.81
CA GLY A 96 -0.21 0.86 7.90
C GLY A 96 1.26 0.59 7.60
N ILE A 97 2.15 0.74 8.55
CA ILE A 97 1.93 1.34 9.84
C ILE A 97 2.03 2.85 9.66
N ASN A 98 0.99 3.58 10.03
CA ASN A 98 0.99 5.02 9.84
C ASN A 98 1.64 5.71 11.03
N LEU A 99 2.52 6.67 10.73
CA LEU A 99 3.13 7.52 11.74
C LEU A 99 2.38 8.83 11.77
N GLY A 100 2.04 9.30 12.95
CA GLY A 100 1.38 10.59 13.10
C GLY A 100 0.28 10.55 14.14
N SER A 101 -0.47 11.64 14.20
CA SER A 101 -1.50 11.85 15.22
C SER A 101 -2.76 11.03 15.03
N ASN A 102 -2.87 10.30 13.94
CA ASN A 102 -4.02 9.45 13.71
C ASN A 102 -3.80 8.12 14.40
N ILE A 103 -4.48 7.97 15.51
CA ILE A 103 -4.50 6.73 16.24
C ILE A 103 -5.60 5.88 15.62
N GLY A 104 -5.25 5.08 14.67
CA GLY A 104 -6.24 4.20 14.10
C GLY A 104 -5.56 3.16 13.25
N THR A 105 -5.70 1.93 13.64
CA THR A 105 -5.34 0.81 12.78
C THR A 105 -6.50 0.60 11.84
N ASN A 106 -6.31 0.98 10.60
CA ASN A 106 -7.32 0.73 9.60
C ASN A 106 -7.05 -0.62 8.98
N ILE A 107 -7.81 -1.59 9.40
CA ILE A 107 -7.80 -2.90 8.77
C ILE A 107 -8.94 -2.92 7.77
N ILE A 108 -8.59 -3.10 6.52
CA ILE A 108 -9.57 -3.13 5.44
C ILE A 108 -9.67 -4.59 4.97
N TYR A 109 -10.86 -5.11 5.04
CA TYR A 109 -11.13 -6.47 4.62
C TYR A 109 -11.58 -6.53 3.16
#